data_6146687161bb27dfd4e9cc58c10d3327
#
_entry.id   6146687161bb27dfd4e9cc58c10d3327
#
_cell.length_a   1.000
_cell.length_b   1.000
_cell.length_c   1.000
_cell.angle_alpha   90.00
_cell.angle_beta   90.00
_cell.angle_gamma   90.00
#
_symmetry.space_group_name_H-M   'P 1'
#
loop_
_entity.id
_entity.type
_entity.pdbx_description
1 polymer ?
#
loop_
_entity_poly.entity_id
_entity_poly.type
_entity_poly.pdbx_seq_one_letter_code
_entity_poly.pdbx_strand_id
1 'polypeptide(L)'
;YMIDDLKTHKVGRFEWLWHTNGTYKKSGVDVNVTNGNSSVVIRPLYPRLLAKSDFVHDYPEDLYWEEIQAPTEDLKGTETYYSFHLPAEVNRVKGLTAIILKDTPDEKDLPQMERREGQDWIGLRIRHKGKVTDLYINQLADGRLMHSNSWIMPDGWMTDAYMFAVSYPEGTEAKDATDFFICYGSALRRDKETYFSSLAKLFVIQKEEDKKLN
;
A
#
# COMPACT_ATOMS: atom_id res chain seq x y z
N TYR A 1 0.66 -4.14 -4.94
CA TYR A 1 0.73 -3.66 -3.55
C TYR A 1 0.44 -4.79 -2.61
N MET A 2 1.15 -4.81 -1.48
CA MET A 2 0.86 -5.68 -0.35
C MET A 2 0.23 -4.84 0.75
N ILE A 3 -0.90 -5.30 1.28
CA ILE A 3 -1.65 -4.63 2.35
C ILE A 3 -1.80 -5.64 3.47
N ASP A 4 -1.32 -5.26 4.64
CA ASP A 4 -1.41 -6.07 5.86
C ASP A 4 -2.31 -5.37 6.87
N ASP A 5 -3.29 -6.08 7.41
CA ASP A 5 -4.12 -5.63 8.54
C ASP A 5 -3.90 -6.59 9.72
N LEU A 6 -2.99 -6.19 10.58
CA LEU A 6 -2.49 -7.02 11.67
C LEU A 6 -3.05 -6.54 13.01
N LYS A 7 -3.56 -7.47 13.79
CA LYS A 7 -4.08 -7.21 15.14
C LYS A 7 -3.69 -8.31 16.10
N THR A 8 -3.20 -7.92 17.26
CA THR A 8 -2.85 -8.82 18.37
C THR A 8 -3.61 -8.45 19.63
N HIS A 9 -3.70 -9.39 20.58
CA HIS A 9 -4.33 -9.13 21.88
C HIS A 9 -3.44 -8.32 22.83
N LYS A 10 -2.14 -8.32 22.61
CA LYS A 10 -1.16 -7.57 23.39
C LYS A 10 -0.37 -6.67 22.45
N VAL A 11 0.17 -5.60 22.99
CA VAL A 11 1.16 -4.80 22.25
C VAL A 11 2.38 -5.67 21.92
N GLY A 12 2.95 -5.46 20.76
CA GLY A 12 4.10 -6.19 20.27
C GLY A 12 4.75 -5.47 19.10
N ARG A 13 5.91 -5.95 18.74
CA ARG A 13 6.66 -5.44 17.58
C ARG A 13 6.22 -6.21 16.34
N PHE A 14 5.88 -5.51 15.29
CA PHE A 14 5.58 -6.09 14.00
C PHE A 14 6.80 -5.97 13.10
N GLU A 15 7.11 -7.06 12.40
CA GLU A 15 8.21 -7.15 11.46
C GLU A 15 7.72 -7.74 10.13
N TRP A 16 8.24 -7.23 9.04
CA TRP A 16 8.09 -7.79 7.70
C TRP A 16 9.42 -8.35 7.25
N LEU A 17 9.47 -9.65 7.04
CA LEU A 17 10.67 -10.35 6.63
C LEU A 17 10.67 -10.57 5.12
N TRP A 18 11.77 -10.26 4.49
CA TRP A 18 11.95 -10.39 3.04
C TRP A 18 13.13 -11.29 2.75
N HIS A 19 12.82 -12.44 2.14
CA HIS A 19 13.80 -13.43 1.72
C HIS A 19 13.86 -13.49 0.19
N THR A 20 15.05 -13.55 -0.37
CA THR A 20 15.25 -13.80 -1.79
C THR A 20 16.65 -14.33 -2.06
N ASN A 21 16.79 -15.09 -3.13
CA ASN A 21 18.09 -15.50 -3.66
C ASN A 21 18.77 -14.41 -4.51
N GLY A 22 18.17 -13.24 -4.59
CA GLY A 22 18.72 -12.11 -5.34
C GLY A 22 19.69 -11.25 -4.53
N THR A 23 20.29 -10.30 -5.21
CA THR A 23 21.15 -9.29 -4.59
C THR A 23 20.31 -8.13 -4.12
N TYR A 24 20.48 -7.73 -2.86
CA TYR A 24 19.82 -6.58 -2.26
C TYR A 24 20.68 -5.33 -2.37
N LYS A 25 20.02 -4.20 -2.62
CA LYS A 25 20.63 -2.86 -2.56
C LYS A 25 19.67 -1.87 -1.94
N LYS A 26 20.04 -1.34 -0.78
CA LYS A 26 19.27 -0.26 -0.12
C LYS A 26 19.47 1.07 -0.84
N SER A 27 18.39 1.85 -0.93
CA SER A 27 18.41 3.20 -1.47
C SER A 27 17.33 4.03 -0.74
N GLY A 28 17.72 4.74 0.30
CA GLY A 28 16.79 5.41 1.21
C GLY A 28 15.84 4.40 1.86
N VAL A 29 14.54 4.61 1.71
CA VAL A 29 13.50 3.70 2.22
C VAL A 29 13.27 2.49 1.32
N ASP A 30 13.82 2.49 0.12
CA ASP A 30 13.65 1.42 -0.86
C ASP A 30 14.69 0.33 -0.68
N VAL A 31 14.30 -0.89 -0.96
CA VAL A 31 15.20 -2.01 -1.20
C VAL A 31 15.01 -2.50 -2.63
N ASN A 32 16.07 -2.44 -3.40
CA ASN A 32 16.14 -3.03 -4.74
C ASN A 32 16.64 -4.45 -4.63
N VAL A 33 15.89 -5.37 -5.20
CA VAL A 33 16.28 -6.79 -5.29
C VAL A 33 16.48 -7.15 -6.76
N THR A 34 17.62 -7.73 -7.08
CA THR A 34 17.95 -8.14 -8.44
C THR A 34 18.32 -9.61 -8.47
N ASN A 35 17.74 -10.36 -9.40
CA ASN A 35 18.06 -11.75 -9.66
C ASN A 35 18.16 -11.98 -11.18
N GLY A 36 19.37 -12.12 -11.68
CA GLY A 36 19.64 -12.17 -13.12
C GLY A 36 19.17 -10.89 -13.82
N ASN A 37 18.27 -11.03 -14.79
CA ASN A 37 17.69 -9.91 -15.55
C ASN A 37 16.42 -9.34 -14.94
N SER A 38 15.95 -9.90 -13.83
CA SER A 38 14.74 -9.45 -13.14
C SER A 38 15.09 -8.57 -11.96
N SER A 39 14.31 -7.55 -11.74
CA SER A 39 14.49 -6.67 -10.58
C SER A 39 13.16 -6.20 -10.03
N VAL A 40 13.17 -5.90 -8.74
CA VAL A 40 12.01 -5.38 -8.03
C VAL A 40 12.46 -4.32 -7.02
N VAL A 41 11.63 -3.28 -6.85
CA VAL A 41 11.78 -2.31 -5.78
C VAL A 41 10.72 -2.60 -4.73
N ILE A 42 11.15 -2.80 -3.49
CA ILE A 42 10.29 -2.93 -2.34
C ILE A 42 10.30 -1.59 -1.61
N ARG A 43 9.15 -0.95 -1.51
CA ARG A 43 8.97 0.37 -0.90
C ARG A 43 7.91 0.30 0.19
N PRO A 44 8.28 0.29 1.47
CA PRO A 44 7.33 0.48 2.57
C PRO A 44 6.72 1.88 2.50
N LEU A 45 5.40 1.97 2.55
CA LEU A 45 4.67 3.23 2.45
C LEU A 45 3.94 3.58 3.75
N TYR A 46 3.35 2.58 4.38
CA TYR A 46 2.69 2.71 5.67
C TYR A 46 2.97 1.46 6.54
N PRO A 47 2.98 1.61 7.87
CA PRO A 47 2.79 2.85 8.59
C PRO A 47 3.82 3.87 8.15
N ARG A 48 3.47 5.15 8.31
CA ARG A 48 4.43 6.21 8.08
C ARG A 48 5.60 5.97 9.03
N LEU A 49 6.74 5.78 8.44
CA LEU A 49 7.97 5.75 9.18
C LEU A 49 8.11 7.14 9.79
N LEU A 50 8.21 7.20 11.11
CA LEU A 50 8.26 8.47 11.81
C LEU A 50 9.35 9.31 11.17
N ALA A 51 8.96 10.39 10.54
CA ALA A 51 9.90 11.40 10.11
C ALA A 51 10.63 11.88 11.35
N LYS A 52 11.89 12.23 11.17
CA LYS A 52 12.82 12.68 12.22
C LYS A 52 12.27 13.65 13.27
N SER A 53 11.06 14.20 13.09
CA SER A 53 10.56 15.31 13.89
C SER A 53 9.59 14.95 14.99
N ASP A 54 8.94 13.78 14.96
CA ASP A 54 7.71 13.72 15.74
C ASP A 54 7.86 13.12 17.14
N PHE A 55 8.79 12.21 17.41
CA PHE A 55 8.90 11.63 18.77
C PHE A 55 10.30 11.15 19.20
N VAL A 56 11.22 10.88 18.30
CA VAL A 56 12.55 10.41 18.68
C VAL A 56 13.56 11.15 17.84
N HIS A 57 14.37 11.93 18.51
CA HIS A 57 15.54 12.53 17.93
C HIS A 57 16.39 11.41 17.30
N ASP A 58 16.65 11.50 16.00
CA ASP A 58 17.68 10.73 15.33
C ASP A 58 17.35 9.29 14.86
N TYR A 59 16.15 9.01 14.39
CA TYR A 59 15.97 7.83 13.53
C TYR A 59 16.26 8.21 12.07
N PRO A 60 17.42 7.83 11.50
CA PRO A 60 17.64 7.97 10.07
C PRO A 60 16.63 7.11 9.30
N GLU A 61 16.17 7.57 8.13
CA GLU A 61 15.21 6.87 7.29
C GLU A 61 15.68 5.45 6.88
N ASP A 62 16.97 5.18 6.97
CA ASP A 62 17.60 3.91 6.66
C ASP A 62 17.59 2.88 7.80
N LEU A 63 17.20 3.26 9.03
CA LEU A 63 17.09 2.34 10.16
C LEU A 63 15.90 1.37 10.08
N TYR A 64 15.02 1.54 9.13
CA TYR A 64 13.85 0.68 9.01
C TYR A 64 14.14 -0.68 8.41
N TRP A 65 15.20 -0.76 7.63
CA TRP A 65 15.68 -2.01 7.05
C TRP A 65 16.85 -2.52 7.84
N GLU A 66 16.67 -3.65 8.49
CA GLU A 66 17.71 -4.39 9.15
C GLU A 66 18.15 -5.56 8.26
N GLU A 67 19.44 -5.66 8.01
CA GLU A 67 20.02 -6.80 7.34
C GLU A 67 20.33 -7.87 8.38
N ILE A 68 19.77 -9.04 8.23
CA ILE A 68 19.89 -10.14 9.16
C ILE A 68 20.59 -11.32 8.48
N GLN A 69 21.59 -11.86 9.12
CA GLN A 69 22.27 -13.09 8.71
C GLN A 69 21.69 -14.28 9.50
N ALA A 70 21.19 -15.26 8.79
CA ALA A 70 20.66 -16.47 9.42
C ALA A 70 21.33 -17.72 8.85
N PRO A 71 21.45 -18.81 9.62
CA PRO A 71 21.89 -20.09 9.08
C PRO A 71 20.93 -20.56 8.01
N THR A 72 21.46 -21.19 6.95
CA THR A 72 20.64 -21.93 5.99
C THR A 72 19.95 -23.12 6.66
N GLU A 73 18.87 -23.63 6.07
CA GLU A 73 18.12 -24.77 6.62
C GLU A 73 19.00 -25.99 6.89
N ASP A 74 20.02 -26.23 6.06
CA ASP A 74 20.96 -27.33 6.22
C ASP A 74 22.10 -27.03 7.20
N LEU A 75 22.11 -25.84 7.82
CA LEU A 75 23.13 -25.36 8.77
C LEU A 75 24.55 -25.30 8.21
N LYS A 76 24.76 -25.38 6.89
CA LYS A 76 26.07 -25.37 6.26
C LYS A 76 26.52 -24.00 5.75
N GLY A 77 25.64 -23.04 5.79
CA GLY A 77 25.91 -21.67 5.31
C GLY A 77 25.11 -20.64 6.07
N THR A 78 25.23 -19.39 5.61
CA THR A 78 24.38 -18.28 6.06
C THR A 78 23.69 -17.66 4.85
N GLU A 79 22.47 -17.22 5.04
CA GLU A 79 21.72 -16.43 4.07
C GLU A 79 21.38 -15.08 4.66
N THR A 80 21.28 -14.10 3.78
CA THR A 80 20.90 -12.74 4.15
C THR A 80 19.42 -12.54 3.86
N TYR A 81 18.70 -12.00 4.83
CA TYR A 81 17.37 -11.48 4.62
C TYR A 81 17.24 -10.08 5.19
N TYR A 82 16.21 -9.38 4.76
CA TYR A 82 15.94 -8.02 5.21
C TYR A 82 14.68 -7.99 6.05
N SER A 83 14.76 -7.35 7.20
CA SER A 83 13.62 -7.08 8.06
C SER A 83 13.28 -5.60 7.97
N PHE A 84 12.00 -5.34 7.88
CA PHE A 84 11.43 -4.03 8.09
C PHE A 84 10.54 -4.11 9.33
N HIS A 85 10.74 -3.23 10.29
CA HIS A 85 9.97 -3.25 11.53
C HIS A 85 9.52 -1.86 11.96
N LEU A 86 8.47 -1.84 12.77
CA LEU A 86 8.04 -0.63 13.42
C LEU A 86 8.97 -0.27 14.57
N PRO A 87 9.27 1.02 14.75
CA PRO A 87 10.09 1.48 15.88
C PRO A 87 9.37 1.38 17.23
N ALA A 88 8.04 1.20 17.23
CA ALA A 88 7.21 1.15 18.43
C ALA A 88 6.41 -0.15 18.50
N GLU A 89 6.12 -0.58 19.72
CA GLU A 89 5.19 -1.67 19.97
C GLU A 89 3.75 -1.18 19.86
N VAL A 90 2.93 -1.88 19.10
CA VAL A 90 1.52 -1.62 18.89
C VAL A 90 0.72 -2.91 18.93
N ASN A 91 -0.58 -2.83 19.10
CA ASN A 91 -1.46 -4.00 19.02
C ASN A 91 -2.26 -4.09 17.73
N ARG A 92 -2.19 -3.08 16.89
CA ARG A 92 -2.80 -3.03 15.56
C ARG A 92 -1.97 -2.18 14.63
N VAL A 93 -1.82 -2.65 13.39
CA VAL A 93 -1.17 -1.91 12.32
C VAL A 93 -1.80 -2.27 10.98
N LYS A 94 -2.00 -1.27 10.13
CA LYS A 94 -2.24 -1.47 8.70
C LYS A 94 -0.98 -1.09 7.95
N GLY A 95 -0.40 -2.07 7.28
CA GLY A 95 0.78 -1.91 6.44
C GLY A 95 0.41 -1.76 4.97
N LEU A 96 1.14 -0.93 4.26
CA LEU A 96 1.08 -0.80 2.81
C LEU A 96 2.51 -0.78 2.26
N THR A 97 2.84 -1.78 1.47
CA THR A 97 4.14 -1.88 0.80
C THR A 97 3.92 -1.95 -0.72
N ALA A 98 4.61 -1.09 -1.45
CA ALA A 98 4.67 -1.21 -2.90
C ALA A 98 5.76 -2.20 -3.31
N ILE A 99 5.41 -3.12 -4.20
CA ILE A 99 6.33 -4.04 -4.87
C ILE A 99 6.30 -3.65 -6.34
N ILE A 100 7.34 -2.97 -6.80
CA ILE A 100 7.43 -2.41 -8.14
C ILE A 100 8.31 -3.34 -8.98
N LEU A 101 7.68 -4.05 -9.89
CA LEU A 101 8.39 -4.90 -10.86
C LEU A 101 9.06 -4.01 -11.89
N LYS A 102 10.27 -4.35 -12.26
CA LYS A 102 11.06 -3.70 -13.30
C LYS A 102 11.27 -4.66 -14.44
N ASP A 103 11.04 -4.20 -15.66
CA ASP A 103 11.28 -4.99 -16.86
C ASP A 103 12.79 -5.27 -17.07
N THR A 104 13.62 -4.32 -16.63
CA THR A 104 15.08 -4.48 -16.60
C THR A 104 15.64 -3.91 -15.29
N PRO A 105 16.80 -4.36 -14.80
CA PRO A 105 17.42 -3.83 -13.59
C PRO A 105 17.65 -2.30 -13.64
N ASP A 106 17.91 -1.77 -14.83
CA ASP A 106 18.24 -0.36 -15.06
C ASP A 106 17.02 0.51 -15.38
N GLU A 107 15.81 -0.05 -15.37
CA GLU A 107 14.60 0.73 -15.64
C GLU A 107 14.46 1.87 -14.65
N LYS A 108 14.26 3.07 -15.21
CA LYS A 108 14.12 4.33 -14.46
C LYS A 108 12.70 4.90 -14.48
N ASP A 109 11.87 4.46 -15.43
CA ASP A 109 10.47 4.90 -15.54
C ASP A 109 9.59 4.15 -14.54
N LEU A 110 9.77 4.50 -13.27
CA LEU A 110 9.04 3.89 -12.17
C LEU A 110 7.84 4.77 -11.79
N PRO A 111 6.75 4.16 -11.27
CA PRO A 111 5.61 4.91 -10.75
C PRO A 111 6.03 5.94 -9.69
N GLN A 112 5.60 7.18 -9.89
CA GLN A 112 5.71 8.20 -8.85
C GLN A 112 4.61 7.95 -7.82
N MET A 113 4.97 7.97 -6.55
CA MET A 113 4.06 7.65 -5.46
C MET A 113 4.09 8.76 -4.41
N GLU A 114 2.91 9.29 -4.11
CA GLU A 114 2.69 10.31 -3.09
C GLU A 114 1.78 9.73 -2.01
N ARG A 115 2.26 9.68 -0.77
CA ARG A 115 1.45 9.27 0.38
C ARG A 115 0.38 10.31 0.68
N ARG A 116 -0.82 9.84 0.98
CA ARG A 116 -1.97 10.63 1.35
C ARG A 116 -2.57 10.08 2.64
N GLU A 117 -3.02 10.93 3.51
CA GLU A 117 -3.61 10.50 4.78
C GLU A 117 -4.64 11.50 5.28
N GLY A 118 -5.60 10.99 6.03
CA GLY A 118 -6.59 11.77 6.75
C GLY A 118 -6.89 11.13 8.08
N GLN A 119 -7.91 11.62 8.77
CA GLN A 119 -8.22 11.20 10.13
C GLN A 119 -8.42 9.68 10.24
N ASP A 120 -9.16 9.08 9.30
CA ASP A 120 -9.61 7.69 9.37
C ASP A 120 -9.21 6.86 8.15
N TRP A 121 -8.26 7.35 7.36
CA TRP A 121 -7.81 6.70 6.15
C TRP A 121 -6.34 7.00 5.84
N ILE A 122 -5.72 6.06 5.17
CA ILE A 122 -4.43 6.21 4.52
C ILE A 122 -4.59 5.96 3.02
N GLY A 123 -3.72 6.52 2.22
CA GLY A 123 -3.84 6.40 0.78
C GLY A 123 -2.55 6.69 0.03
N LEU A 124 -2.63 6.53 -1.27
CA LEU A 124 -1.51 6.67 -2.17
C LEU A 124 -2.00 7.25 -3.49
N ARG A 125 -1.38 8.32 -3.95
CA ARG A 125 -1.50 8.77 -5.33
C ARG A 125 -0.36 8.24 -6.16
N ILE A 126 -0.69 7.56 -7.23
CA ILE A 126 0.26 6.92 -8.13
C ILE A 126 0.14 7.58 -9.49
N ARG A 127 1.25 8.07 -10.02
CA ARG A 127 1.33 8.61 -11.39
C ARG A 127 2.26 7.73 -12.21
N HIS A 128 1.76 7.21 -13.30
CA HIS A 128 2.54 6.38 -14.20
C HIS A 128 1.92 6.36 -15.60
N LYS A 129 2.74 6.57 -16.62
CA LYS A 129 2.35 6.47 -18.04
C LYS A 129 1.05 7.25 -18.37
N GLY A 130 0.96 8.50 -17.91
CA GLY A 130 -0.17 9.40 -18.20
C GLY A 130 -1.48 9.05 -17.45
N LYS A 131 -1.42 8.17 -16.47
CA LYS A 131 -2.55 7.78 -15.61
C LYS A 131 -2.27 8.13 -14.16
N VAL A 132 -3.28 8.64 -13.47
CA VAL A 132 -3.29 8.82 -12.02
C VAL A 132 -4.20 7.75 -11.42
N THR A 133 -3.74 7.10 -10.36
CA THR A 133 -4.55 6.20 -9.54
C THR A 133 -4.46 6.66 -8.10
N ASP A 134 -5.60 6.97 -7.50
CA ASP A 134 -5.73 7.24 -6.08
C ASP A 134 -6.24 5.98 -5.38
N LEU A 135 -5.44 5.43 -4.48
CA LEU A 135 -5.76 4.28 -3.64
C LEU A 135 -6.02 4.77 -2.22
N TYR A 136 -7.07 4.26 -1.58
CA TYR A 136 -7.44 4.59 -0.21
C TYR A 136 -7.78 3.36 0.60
N ILE A 137 -7.37 3.34 1.86
CA ILE A 137 -7.59 2.27 2.82
C ILE A 137 -8.29 2.85 4.05
N ASN A 138 -9.42 2.30 4.40
CA ASN A 138 -10.20 2.68 5.57
C ASN A 138 -9.54 2.11 6.83
N GLN A 139 -9.05 2.97 7.69
CA GLN A 139 -8.39 2.58 8.94
C GLN A 139 -9.36 2.01 9.99
N LEU A 140 -10.63 2.37 9.89
CA LEU A 140 -11.68 1.92 10.81
C LEU A 140 -12.26 0.55 10.42
N ALA A 141 -12.10 0.13 9.17
CA ALA A 141 -12.55 -1.17 8.69
C ALA A 141 -11.62 -2.30 9.16
N ASP A 142 -12.19 -3.48 9.40
CA ASP A 142 -11.45 -4.68 9.81
C ASP A 142 -11.33 -5.76 8.72
N GLY A 143 -11.75 -5.44 7.50
CA GLY A 143 -11.70 -6.37 6.36
C GLY A 143 -12.70 -7.54 6.41
N ARG A 144 -13.61 -7.57 7.38
CA ARG A 144 -14.63 -8.62 7.50
C ARG A 144 -15.90 -8.25 6.76
N LEU A 145 -16.39 -9.14 5.90
CA LEU A 145 -17.61 -8.93 5.14
C LEU A 145 -18.85 -8.70 6.02
N MET A 146 -18.92 -9.40 7.14
CA MET A 146 -20.08 -9.38 8.05
C MET A 146 -20.13 -8.15 8.95
N HIS A 147 -19.03 -7.41 9.08
CA HIS A 147 -18.99 -6.22 9.91
C HIS A 147 -19.33 -4.98 9.11
N SER A 148 -20.09 -4.09 9.69
CA SER A 148 -20.30 -2.76 9.13
C SER A 148 -19.00 -1.97 9.26
N ASN A 149 -18.50 -1.47 8.14
CA ASN A 149 -17.39 -0.54 8.18
C ASN A 149 -17.94 0.87 8.46
N SER A 150 -17.14 1.67 9.17
CA SER A 150 -17.42 3.08 9.26
C SER A 150 -17.20 3.76 7.92
N TRP A 151 -17.99 4.78 7.64
CA TRP A 151 -17.80 5.61 6.47
C TRP A 151 -16.58 6.50 6.63
N ILE A 152 -15.84 6.64 5.54
CA ILE A 152 -14.70 7.56 5.43
C ILE A 152 -14.92 8.54 4.28
N MET A 153 -14.24 9.69 4.36
CA MET A 153 -14.35 10.75 3.35
C MET A 153 -12.96 11.19 2.83
N PRO A 154 -12.22 10.31 2.14
CA PRO A 154 -10.93 10.68 1.59
C PRO A 154 -11.07 11.56 0.34
N ASP A 155 -10.44 12.73 0.34
CA ASP A 155 -10.34 13.63 -0.80
C ASP A 155 -11.67 13.91 -1.53
N GLY A 156 -12.77 14.03 -0.78
CA GLY A 156 -14.11 14.28 -1.34
C GLY A 156 -14.87 13.02 -1.77
N TRP A 157 -14.26 11.84 -1.73
CA TRP A 157 -14.96 10.58 -1.87
C TRP A 157 -15.66 10.21 -0.56
N MET A 158 -16.80 9.55 -0.66
CA MET A 158 -17.53 9.00 0.49
C MET A 158 -17.78 7.53 0.25
N THR A 159 -17.32 6.66 1.17
CA THR A 159 -17.42 5.21 1.03
C THR A 159 -17.36 4.52 2.40
N ASP A 160 -17.94 3.31 2.46
CA ASP A 160 -17.77 2.35 3.55
C ASP A 160 -16.80 1.22 3.18
N ALA A 161 -16.13 1.33 2.04
CA ALA A 161 -15.21 0.30 1.57
C ALA A 161 -14.05 0.10 2.55
N TYR A 162 -13.59 -1.16 2.68
CA TYR A 162 -12.31 -1.46 3.34
C TYR A 162 -11.16 -0.81 2.59
N MET A 163 -11.19 -0.89 1.27
CA MET A 163 -10.23 -0.28 0.37
C MET A 163 -10.93 0.08 -0.94
N PHE A 164 -10.54 1.17 -1.56
CA PHE A 164 -10.93 1.48 -2.93
C PHE A 164 -9.83 2.21 -3.67
N ALA A 165 -9.90 2.17 -4.98
CA ALA A 165 -9.07 2.96 -5.86
C ALA A 165 -9.88 3.54 -7.01
N VAL A 166 -9.49 4.70 -7.47
CA VAL A 166 -10.04 5.36 -8.65
C VAL A 166 -8.90 5.75 -9.58
N SER A 167 -9.13 5.63 -10.87
CA SER A 167 -8.14 5.97 -11.88
C SER A 167 -8.72 6.90 -12.92
N TYR A 168 -7.90 7.86 -13.35
CA TYR A 168 -8.24 8.89 -14.32
C TYR A 168 -7.01 9.33 -15.11
N PRO A 169 -7.18 9.93 -16.30
CA PRO A 169 -6.07 10.45 -17.08
C PRO A 169 -5.32 11.56 -16.33
N GLU A 170 -4.03 11.62 -16.45
CA GLU A 170 -3.23 12.71 -15.91
C GLU A 170 -3.63 14.05 -16.55
N GLY A 171 -3.73 15.10 -15.74
CA GLY A 171 -4.22 16.41 -16.18
C GLY A 171 -5.73 16.59 -16.06
N THR A 172 -6.48 15.56 -15.67
CA THR A 172 -7.91 15.65 -15.35
C THR A 172 -8.13 15.59 -13.83
N GLU A 173 -9.36 15.71 -13.38
CA GLU A 173 -9.71 15.65 -11.96
C GLU A 173 -10.22 14.27 -11.56
N ALA A 174 -10.12 13.93 -10.28
CA ALA A 174 -10.59 12.64 -9.75
C ALA A 174 -12.09 12.41 -9.95
N LYS A 175 -12.90 13.47 -10.10
CA LYS A 175 -14.32 13.35 -10.48
C LYS A 175 -14.53 12.75 -11.88
N ASP A 176 -13.52 12.86 -12.75
CA ASP A 176 -13.55 12.34 -14.11
C ASP A 176 -13.06 10.88 -14.17
N ALA A 177 -12.99 10.21 -13.00
CA ALA A 177 -12.55 8.81 -12.93
C ALA A 177 -13.47 7.90 -13.75
N THR A 178 -12.84 7.12 -14.62
CA THR A 178 -13.50 6.15 -15.48
C THR A 178 -13.43 4.75 -14.93
N ASP A 179 -12.33 4.46 -14.25
CA ASP A 179 -12.06 3.17 -13.64
C ASP A 179 -12.15 3.26 -12.13
N PHE A 180 -12.75 2.25 -11.50
CA PHE A 180 -12.68 2.12 -10.06
C PHE A 180 -12.60 0.66 -9.60
N PHE A 181 -12.06 0.50 -8.41
CA PHE A 181 -11.97 -0.75 -7.69
C PHE A 181 -12.50 -0.54 -6.27
N ILE A 182 -13.33 -1.46 -5.80
CA ILE A 182 -13.88 -1.46 -4.44
C ILE A 182 -13.64 -2.83 -3.83
N CYS A 183 -13.10 -2.84 -2.62
CA CYS A 183 -12.94 -4.05 -1.82
C CYS A 183 -13.78 -3.94 -0.56
N TYR A 184 -14.77 -4.83 -0.42
CA TYR A 184 -15.65 -4.92 0.73
C TYR A 184 -16.33 -3.60 1.08
N GLY A 185 -16.98 -3.00 0.10
CA GLY A 185 -17.76 -1.78 0.23
C GLY A 185 -19.15 -1.91 -0.39
N SER A 186 -20.11 -1.12 0.09
CA SER A 186 -21.47 -1.06 -0.43
C SER A 186 -21.74 0.20 -1.23
N ALA A 187 -20.89 1.20 -1.17
CA ALA A 187 -21.07 2.41 -1.92
C ALA A 187 -19.75 3.17 -2.19
N LEU A 188 -19.74 3.87 -3.31
CA LEU A 188 -18.75 4.88 -3.67
C LEU A 188 -19.47 6.10 -4.22
N ARG A 189 -19.30 7.24 -3.56
CA ARG A 189 -19.96 8.50 -3.92
C ARG A 189 -18.94 9.63 -3.92
N ARG A 190 -19.19 10.65 -4.75
CA ARG A 190 -18.47 11.92 -4.73
C ARG A 190 -19.45 13.05 -5.01
N ASP A 191 -19.46 14.06 -4.15
CA ASP A 191 -20.43 15.16 -4.23
C ASP A 191 -21.87 14.65 -4.27
N LYS A 192 -22.59 14.87 -5.38
CA LYS A 192 -23.95 14.39 -5.62
C LYS A 192 -24.00 13.13 -6.49
N GLU A 193 -22.87 12.65 -6.97
CA GLU A 193 -22.80 11.50 -7.87
C GLU A 193 -22.57 10.20 -7.10
N THR A 194 -23.25 9.16 -7.54
CA THR A 194 -23.08 7.79 -7.06
C THR A 194 -22.42 6.97 -8.14
N TYR A 195 -21.19 6.56 -7.91
CA TYR A 195 -20.41 5.72 -8.81
C TYR A 195 -20.75 4.25 -8.64
N PHE A 196 -21.04 3.86 -7.40
CA PHE A 196 -21.43 2.52 -7.05
C PHE A 196 -22.36 2.52 -5.84
N SER A 197 -23.37 1.63 -5.84
CA SER A 197 -24.24 1.39 -4.69
C SER A 197 -24.79 -0.04 -4.73
N SER A 198 -24.79 -0.72 -3.59
CA SER A 198 -25.31 -2.07 -3.40
C SER A 198 -25.91 -2.21 -2.01
N LEU A 199 -26.82 -3.20 -1.84
CA LEU A 199 -27.35 -3.58 -0.52
C LEU A 199 -26.35 -4.41 0.31
N ALA A 200 -25.36 -5.00 -0.33
CA ALA A 200 -24.32 -5.80 0.31
C ALA A 200 -22.94 -5.24 0.01
N LYS A 201 -22.00 -5.52 0.89
CA LYS A 201 -20.59 -5.23 0.62
C LYS A 201 -20.08 -6.17 -0.46
N LEU A 202 -19.46 -5.61 -1.47
CA LEU A 202 -18.96 -6.35 -2.62
C LEU A 202 -17.48 -6.06 -2.86
N PHE A 203 -16.92 -6.95 -3.67
CA PHE A 203 -15.68 -6.73 -4.38
C PHE A 203 -16.03 -6.38 -5.83
N VAL A 204 -15.69 -5.19 -6.28
CA VAL A 204 -16.09 -4.68 -7.60
C VAL A 204 -14.88 -4.09 -8.30
N ILE A 205 -14.74 -4.43 -9.57
CA ILE A 205 -13.85 -3.76 -10.51
C ILE A 205 -14.72 -3.24 -11.65
N GLN A 206 -14.62 -1.95 -11.95
CA GLN A 206 -15.22 -1.34 -13.11
C GLN A 206 -14.16 -0.65 -13.94
N LYS A 207 -14.18 -0.93 -15.26
CA LYS A 207 -13.32 -0.26 -16.23
C LYS A 207 -14.16 0.52 -17.22
N GLU A 208 -13.56 1.52 -17.85
CA GLU A 208 -14.22 2.33 -18.89
C GLU A 208 -14.74 1.47 -20.04
N GLU A 209 -14.02 0.41 -20.41
CA GLU A 209 -14.39 -0.52 -21.46
C GLU A 209 -15.74 -1.20 -21.19
N ASP A 210 -16.06 -1.45 -19.91
CA ASP A 210 -17.30 -2.10 -19.50
C ASP A 210 -18.54 -1.20 -19.68
N LYS A 211 -18.34 0.12 -19.69
CA LYS A 211 -19.43 1.11 -19.92
C LYS A 211 -19.89 1.18 -21.35
N LYS A 212 -19.09 0.69 -22.30
CA LYS A 212 -19.44 0.67 -23.74
C LYS A 212 -20.25 -0.56 -24.15
N LEU A 213 -20.42 -1.54 -23.24
CA LEU A 213 -21.14 -2.80 -23.49
C LEU A 213 -22.56 -2.81 -22.88
N ASN A 214 -22.97 -1.78 -22.18
CA ASN A 214 -24.30 -1.56 -21.60
C ASN A 214 -24.97 -0.38 -22.31
#